data_4013918037205ad58a5af25eee894194
#
_entry.id   4013918037205ad58a5af25eee894194
#
_cell.length_a   1.000
_cell.length_b   1.000
_cell.length_c   1.000
_cell.angle_alpha   90.00
_cell.angle_beta   90.00
_cell.angle_gamma   90.00
#
_symmetry.space_group_name_H-M   'P 1'
#
loop_
_entity.id
_entity.type
_entity.pdbx_description
1 polymer ?
#
loop_
_entity_poly.entity_id
_entity_poly.type
_entity_poly.pdbx_seq_one_letter_code
_entity_poly.pdbx_strand_id
1 'polypeptide(L)'
;MARSFANKQTSTPIQFLNPPDLTERRLRRIGAWLMLILALQAELGLAWDRNWHDLVGRNEFFTPPHIMLYSGIALSGFIALFVVLVDTYRYYQKKPGVDDNSTVKILHFFHAPLGYVILGFGAFIDLLAAPFDNYWHSLYGIDVTLWSPFHLMGTVGGIIVALGIAFVFASEAVIERQSASQPRRFLGLSGLEWGMLLILSAYLNLTIPANTAFIPIALGPFQFITYPLPLAFTGAFCLVAAAKFTKKRGSALKTALILWIETLYTMAFVPLAIRIMVIQLGLHYRFPNLPGRLPVFNVTLALLPLVYITSALIVDSFAFSKRRNDTDKKYKRSQIWLIGSLIALPALILPPLIVVFVMNIPFLLPLPVGVSIFEPNWLSTVLTLPLVILAGILGSFLGATFGDFWHSNNL
;
A
#
# COMPACT_ATOMS: atom_id res chain seq x y z
N MET A 1 11.55 44.83 -32.41
CA MET A 1 10.76 43.76 -33.06
C MET A 1 11.10 42.43 -32.37
N ALA A 2 10.33 42.01 -31.40
CA ALA A 2 10.47 40.70 -30.74
C ALA A 2 9.11 40.01 -30.89
N ARG A 3 9.04 38.98 -31.74
CA ARG A 3 7.84 38.17 -31.95
C ARG A 3 7.68 37.15 -30.83
N SER A 4 6.58 37.28 -30.10
CA SER A 4 6.02 36.30 -29.16
C SER A 4 5.73 34.97 -29.85
N PHE A 5 6.40 33.91 -29.41
CA PHE A 5 5.98 32.53 -29.68
C PHE A 5 5.21 31.99 -28.48
N ALA A 6 3.94 32.40 -28.35
CA ALA A 6 2.99 31.72 -27.49
C ALA A 6 2.35 30.60 -28.30
N ASN A 7 2.96 29.41 -28.27
CA ASN A 7 2.39 28.20 -28.84
C ASN A 7 1.41 27.64 -27.80
N LYS A 8 0.12 28.02 -27.92
CA LYS A 8 -0.99 27.37 -27.25
C LYS A 8 -1.15 25.96 -27.86
N GLN A 9 -0.51 24.97 -27.29
CA GLN A 9 -0.94 23.58 -27.52
C GLN A 9 -2.32 23.41 -26.89
N THR A 10 -3.36 23.66 -27.69
CA THR A 10 -4.71 23.15 -27.45
C THR A 10 -4.61 21.65 -27.63
N SER A 11 -4.60 20.91 -26.53
CA SER A 11 -4.79 19.46 -26.52
C SER A 11 -6.20 19.20 -27.09
N THR A 12 -6.25 18.85 -28.36
CA THR A 12 -7.45 18.32 -29.01
C THR A 12 -7.86 17.08 -28.20
N PRO A 13 -9.13 16.97 -27.74
CA PRO A 13 -9.60 15.72 -27.14
C PRO A 13 -9.41 14.63 -28.19
N ILE A 14 -8.72 13.55 -27.83
CA ILE A 14 -8.60 12.37 -28.69
C ILE A 14 -10.03 11.86 -28.91
N GLN A 15 -10.58 12.15 -30.07
CA GLN A 15 -11.83 11.53 -30.52
C GLN A 15 -11.53 10.06 -30.76
N PHE A 16 -11.94 9.21 -29.83
CA PHE A 16 -12.04 7.78 -30.10
C PHE A 16 -13.05 7.59 -31.23
N LEU A 17 -12.58 7.25 -32.41
CA LEU A 17 -13.39 7.01 -33.60
C LEU A 17 -14.40 5.85 -33.42
N ASN A 18 -14.22 5.02 -32.39
CA ASN A 18 -15.20 4.05 -31.91
C ASN A 18 -15.12 3.99 -30.37
N PRO A 19 -16.26 3.97 -29.63
CA PRO A 19 -16.21 3.73 -28.20
C PRO A 19 -15.54 2.39 -27.95
N PRO A 20 -14.57 2.30 -27.00
CA PRO A 20 -13.87 1.05 -26.71
C PRO A 20 -14.92 -0.01 -26.35
N ASP A 21 -14.83 -1.18 -26.99
CA ASP A 21 -15.72 -2.29 -26.68
C ASP A 21 -15.53 -2.67 -25.20
N LEU A 22 -16.54 -2.43 -24.39
CA LEU A 22 -16.53 -2.70 -22.96
C LEU A 22 -16.24 -4.19 -22.67
N THR A 23 -16.55 -5.08 -23.62
CA THR A 23 -16.27 -6.52 -23.52
C THR A 23 -14.76 -6.78 -23.49
N GLU A 24 -13.98 -6.06 -24.27
CA GLU A 24 -12.52 -6.20 -24.32
C GLU A 24 -11.87 -5.67 -23.06
N ARG A 25 -12.39 -4.60 -22.48
CA ARG A 25 -11.92 -4.05 -21.21
C ARG A 25 -12.38 -4.84 -20.00
N ARG A 26 -13.40 -5.69 -20.13
CA ARG A 26 -13.90 -6.53 -19.05
C ARG A 26 -12.82 -7.45 -18.50
N LEU A 27 -11.98 -8.02 -19.36
CA LEU A 27 -10.85 -8.87 -18.94
C LEU A 27 -9.88 -8.09 -18.04
N ARG A 28 -9.47 -6.88 -18.44
CA ARG A 28 -8.57 -6.03 -17.66
C ARG A 28 -9.19 -5.65 -16.31
N ARG A 29 -10.47 -5.32 -16.27
CA ARG A 29 -11.18 -4.95 -15.02
C ARG A 29 -11.35 -6.14 -14.07
N ILE A 30 -11.73 -7.30 -14.58
CA ILE A 30 -11.83 -8.52 -13.76
C ILE A 30 -10.44 -8.90 -13.24
N GLY A 31 -9.42 -8.88 -14.11
CA GLY A 31 -8.03 -9.13 -13.71
C GLY A 31 -7.58 -8.19 -12.60
N ALA A 32 -7.87 -6.89 -12.70
CA ALA A 32 -7.53 -5.92 -11.66
C ALA A 32 -8.10 -6.28 -10.28
N TRP A 33 -9.40 -6.66 -10.24
CA TRP A 33 -10.04 -7.06 -8.99
C TRP A 33 -9.50 -8.38 -8.44
N LEU A 34 -9.24 -9.37 -9.31
CA LEU A 34 -8.65 -10.63 -8.89
C LEU A 34 -7.24 -10.42 -8.31
N MET A 35 -6.40 -9.62 -8.98
CA MET A 35 -5.05 -9.30 -8.50
C MET A 35 -5.09 -8.53 -7.18
N LEU A 36 -6.04 -7.61 -6.99
CA LEU A 36 -6.23 -6.92 -5.71
C LEU A 36 -6.59 -7.90 -4.59
N ILE A 37 -7.55 -8.81 -4.81
CA ILE A 37 -7.93 -9.83 -3.83
C ILE A 37 -6.73 -10.72 -3.47
N LEU A 38 -5.96 -11.14 -4.47
CA LEU A 38 -4.77 -11.97 -4.27
C LEU A 38 -3.63 -11.22 -3.57
N ALA A 39 -3.47 -9.92 -3.82
CA ALA A 39 -2.53 -9.08 -3.10
C ALA A 39 -2.92 -8.93 -1.62
N LEU A 40 -4.21 -8.71 -1.32
CA LEU A 40 -4.72 -8.69 0.06
C LEU A 40 -4.57 -10.04 0.76
N GLN A 41 -4.75 -11.16 0.02
CA GLN A 41 -4.45 -12.50 0.52
C GLN A 41 -2.97 -12.66 0.86
N ALA A 42 -2.07 -12.24 -0.03
CA ALA A 42 -0.63 -12.32 0.18
C ALA A 42 -0.19 -11.48 1.39
N GLU A 43 -0.75 -10.29 1.55
CA GLU A 43 -0.49 -9.41 2.68
C GLU A 43 -0.94 -10.03 4.01
N LEU A 44 -2.13 -10.65 4.04
CA LEU A 44 -2.61 -11.37 5.20
C LEU A 44 -1.73 -12.59 5.51
N GLY A 45 -1.26 -13.29 4.46
CA GLY A 45 -0.27 -14.36 4.55
C GLY A 45 1.03 -13.91 5.18
N LEU A 46 1.56 -12.74 4.75
CA LEU A 46 2.77 -12.13 5.31
C LEU A 46 2.63 -11.77 6.79
N ALA A 47 1.49 -11.18 7.18
CA ALA A 47 1.21 -10.88 8.59
C ALA A 47 1.11 -12.17 9.43
N TRP A 48 0.50 -13.22 8.89
CA TRP A 48 0.43 -14.52 9.54
C TRP A 48 1.81 -15.17 9.64
N ASP A 49 2.59 -15.15 8.58
CA ASP A 49 3.91 -15.74 8.51
C ASP A 49 4.88 -15.16 9.54
N ARG A 50 4.94 -13.85 9.65
CA ARG A 50 5.74 -13.18 10.65
C ARG A 50 5.39 -13.63 12.08
N ASN A 51 4.11 -13.70 12.41
CA ASN A 51 3.66 -14.17 13.73
C ASN A 51 3.92 -15.68 13.90
N TRP A 52 3.84 -16.48 12.82
CA TRP A 52 4.17 -17.89 12.85
C TRP A 52 5.63 -18.13 13.23
N HIS A 53 6.56 -17.43 12.60
CA HIS A 53 7.98 -17.52 12.91
C HIS A 53 8.31 -17.10 14.36
N ASP A 54 7.65 -16.06 14.86
CA ASP A 54 7.86 -15.58 16.23
C ASP A 54 7.28 -16.54 17.30
N LEU A 55 6.09 -17.07 17.06
CA LEU A 55 5.32 -17.83 18.07
C LEU A 55 5.51 -19.35 17.98
N VAL A 56 5.67 -19.91 16.78
CA VAL A 56 5.80 -21.36 16.53
C VAL A 56 7.23 -21.74 16.21
N GLY A 57 7.97 -20.88 15.50
CA GLY A 57 9.40 -21.08 15.25
C GLY A 57 9.73 -22.16 14.22
N ARG A 58 8.76 -22.64 13.45
CA ARG A 58 9.00 -23.56 12.33
C ARG A 58 9.31 -22.79 11.06
N ASN A 59 10.37 -23.22 10.38
CA ASN A 59 10.85 -22.60 9.15
C ASN A 59 10.94 -23.64 8.02
N GLU A 60 9.80 -24.24 7.70
CA GLU A 60 9.67 -25.10 6.52
C GLU A 60 9.13 -24.23 5.37
N PHE A 61 9.58 -24.50 4.14
CA PHE A 61 9.13 -23.74 2.98
C PHE A 61 7.60 -23.80 2.78
N PHE A 62 6.98 -24.94 3.05
CA PHE A 62 5.53 -25.15 2.89
C PHE A 62 4.75 -25.03 4.21
N THR A 63 5.00 -23.97 4.99
CA THR A 63 4.12 -23.65 6.12
C THR A 63 2.78 -23.07 5.64
N PRO A 64 1.68 -23.20 6.41
CA PRO A 64 0.39 -22.65 6.01
C PRO A 64 0.41 -21.17 5.65
N PRO A 65 1.09 -20.27 6.41
CA PRO A 65 1.21 -18.87 6.01
C PRO A 65 2.02 -18.65 4.71
N HIS A 66 3.10 -19.41 4.50
CA HIS A 66 3.86 -19.34 3.24
C HIS A 66 3.03 -19.75 2.04
N ILE A 67 2.22 -20.82 2.17
CA ILE A 67 1.29 -21.24 1.10
C ILE A 67 0.31 -20.11 0.77
N MET A 68 -0.25 -19.45 1.79
CA MET A 68 -1.16 -18.34 1.59
C MET A 68 -0.48 -17.14 0.92
N LEU A 69 0.72 -16.78 1.37
CA LEU A 69 1.53 -15.68 0.81
C LEU A 69 1.91 -15.96 -0.65
N TYR A 70 2.61 -17.06 -0.90
CA TYR A 70 3.16 -17.35 -2.23
C TYR A 70 2.09 -17.72 -3.25
N SER A 71 0.97 -18.35 -2.85
CA SER A 71 -0.15 -18.58 -3.78
C SER A 71 -0.79 -17.27 -4.23
N GLY A 72 -0.94 -16.28 -3.33
CA GLY A 72 -1.44 -14.96 -3.69
C GLY A 72 -0.54 -14.26 -4.73
N ILE A 73 0.77 -14.27 -4.51
CA ILE A 73 1.76 -13.68 -5.41
C ILE A 73 1.80 -14.43 -6.76
N ALA A 74 1.92 -15.77 -6.73
CA ALA A 74 2.02 -16.57 -7.94
C ALA A 74 0.78 -16.44 -8.83
N LEU A 75 -0.41 -16.55 -8.24
CA LEU A 75 -1.66 -16.40 -8.99
C LEU A 75 -1.82 -14.98 -9.55
N SER A 76 -1.41 -13.94 -8.82
CA SER A 76 -1.38 -12.57 -9.35
C SER A 76 -0.46 -12.47 -10.57
N GLY A 77 0.73 -13.06 -10.50
CA GLY A 77 1.67 -13.12 -11.62
C GLY A 77 1.11 -13.88 -12.83
N PHE A 78 0.45 -15.01 -12.62
CA PHE A 78 -0.21 -15.77 -13.70
C PHE A 78 -1.36 -15.00 -14.35
N ILE A 79 -2.18 -14.29 -13.57
CA ILE A 79 -3.24 -13.43 -14.12
C ILE A 79 -2.63 -12.30 -14.95
N ALA A 80 -1.57 -11.67 -14.45
CA ALA A 80 -0.89 -10.62 -15.20
C ALA A 80 -0.33 -11.15 -16.52
N LEU A 81 0.37 -12.28 -16.49
CA LEU A 81 0.89 -12.94 -17.67
C LEU A 81 -0.23 -13.28 -18.66
N PHE A 82 -1.34 -13.85 -18.17
CA PHE A 82 -2.48 -14.20 -19.01
C PHE A 82 -3.06 -12.97 -19.72
N VAL A 83 -3.26 -11.85 -19.01
CA VAL A 83 -3.75 -10.61 -19.62
C VAL A 83 -2.74 -10.07 -20.64
N VAL A 84 -1.44 -10.07 -20.32
CA VAL A 84 -0.38 -9.65 -21.24
C VAL A 84 -0.40 -10.47 -22.53
N LEU A 85 -0.52 -11.80 -22.44
CA LEU A 85 -0.56 -12.69 -23.61
C LEU A 85 -1.82 -12.47 -24.44
N VAL A 86 -2.98 -12.38 -23.82
CA VAL A 86 -4.26 -12.16 -24.51
C VAL A 86 -4.26 -10.80 -25.21
N ASP A 87 -3.83 -9.73 -24.54
CA ASP A 87 -3.79 -8.41 -25.15
C ASP A 87 -2.75 -8.33 -26.28
N THR A 88 -1.60 -8.99 -26.12
CA THR A 88 -0.60 -9.11 -27.19
C THR A 88 -1.18 -9.84 -28.40
N TYR A 89 -1.85 -10.96 -28.20
CA TYR A 89 -2.51 -11.69 -29.29
C TYR A 89 -3.55 -10.83 -30.00
N ARG A 90 -4.40 -10.15 -29.24
CA ARG A 90 -5.44 -9.23 -29.76
C ARG A 90 -4.84 -8.06 -30.54
N TYR A 91 -3.73 -7.51 -30.08
CA TYR A 91 -2.99 -6.45 -30.78
C TYR A 91 -2.54 -6.89 -32.18
N TYR A 92 -1.94 -8.07 -32.30
CA TYR A 92 -1.54 -8.59 -33.60
C TYR A 92 -2.73 -8.96 -34.50
N GLN A 93 -3.88 -9.25 -33.92
CA GLN A 93 -5.15 -9.44 -34.65
C GLN A 93 -5.85 -8.10 -34.99
N LYS A 94 -5.22 -6.95 -34.67
CA LYS A 94 -5.77 -5.62 -34.91
C LYS A 94 -7.17 -5.42 -34.29
N LYS A 95 -7.45 -6.05 -33.15
CA LYS A 95 -8.72 -5.88 -32.45
C LYS A 95 -8.85 -4.45 -31.89
N PRO A 96 -10.04 -3.82 -31.96
CA PRO A 96 -10.24 -2.48 -31.41
C PRO A 96 -10.09 -2.47 -29.88
N GLY A 97 -9.68 -1.32 -29.32
CA GLY A 97 -9.63 -1.09 -27.86
C GLY A 97 -8.46 -1.73 -27.11
N VAL A 98 -7.54 -2.40 -27.80
CA VAL A 98 -6.36 -3.03 -27.19
C VAL A 98 -5.17 -2.07 -27.13
N ASP A 99 -4.99 -1.25 -28.17
CA ASP A 99 -3.92 -0.26 -28.27
C ASP A 99 -4.44 1.10 -27.78
N ASP A 100 -4.08 1.47 -26.59
CA ASP A 100 -4.42 2.73 -25.96
C ASP A 100 -3.22 3.34 -25.23
N ASN A 101 -3.38 4.54 -24.68
CA ASN A 101 -2.32 5.26 -23.99
C ASN A 101 -1.78 4.54 -22.73
N SER A 102 -2.46 3.50 -22.24
CA SER A 102 -1.99 2.68 -21.11
C SER A 102 -1.14 1.50 -21.53
N THR A 103 -1.02 1.22 -22.85
CA THR A 103 -0.31 0.05 -23.35
C THR A 103 1.12 0.39 -23.72
N VAL A 104 2.01 -0.57 -23.51
CA VAL A 104 3.44 -0.46 -23.82
C VAL A 104 3.90 -1.68 -24.61
N LYS A 105 4.90 -1.48 -25.46
CA LYS A 105 5.57 -2.57 -26.18
C LYS A 105 6.83 -2.98 -25.43
N ILE A 106 6.92 -4.27 -25.08
CA ILE A 106 8.02 -4.81 -24.29
C ILE A 106 8.71 -5.93 -25.06
N LEU A 107 10.02 -6.04 -24.91
CA LEU A 107 10.84 -7.05 -25.57
C LEU A 107 10.57 -7.17 -27.10
N HIS A 108 10.10 -6.08 -27.72
CA HIS A 108 9.75 -5.96 -29.14
C HIS A 108 8.52 -6.76 -29.60
N PHE A 109 7.98 -7.68 -28.79
CA PHE A 109 6.88 -8.57 -29.18
C PHE A 109 5.67 -8.55 -28.24
N PHE A 110 5.80 -8.24 -26.95
CA PHE A 110 4.67 -8.08 -26.08
C PHE A 110 4.07 -6.68 -26.20
N HIS A 111 2.72 -6.62 -26.24
CA HIS A 111 1.97 -5.38 -26.26
C HIS A 111 0.83 -5.48 -25.25
N ALA A 112 0.94 -4.77 -24.14
CA ALA A 112 0.03 -4.94 -23.01
C ALA A 112 -0.06 -3.68 -22.12
N PRO A 113 -1.09 -3.57 -21.26
CA PRO A 113 -1.21 -2.47 -20.33
C PRO A 113 -0.04 -2.43 -19.36
N LEU A 114 0.54 -1.24 -19.19
CA LEU A 114 1.72 -1.02 -18.34
C LEU A 114 1.56 -1.55 -16.92
N GLY A 115 0.39 -1.38 -16.30
CA GLY A 115 0.14 -1.85 -14.94
C GLY A 115 0.29 -3.36 -14.79
N TYR A 116 -0.16 -4.17 -15.76
CA TYR A 116 0.02 -5.62 -15.76
C TYR A 116 1.48 -6.04 -15.92
N VAL A 117 2.22 -5.26 -16.69
CA VAL A 117 3.65 -5.50 -16.89
C VAL A 117 4.43 -5.22 -15.62
N ILE A 118 4.19 -4.06 -14.99
CA ILE A 118 4.82 -3.68 -13.71
C ILE A 118 4.52 -4.76 -12.66
N LEU A 119 3.26 -5.19 -12.54
CA LEU A 119 2.86 -6.23 -11.60
C LEU A 119 3.58 -7.54 -11.89
N GLY A 120 3.64 -7.97 -13.15
CA GLY A 120 4.32 -9.20 -13.55
C GLY A 120 5.80 -9.21 -13.14
N PHE A 121 6.50 -8.08 -13.30
CA PHE A 121 7.88 -7.93 -12.82
C PHE A 121 7.97 -8.01 -11.29
N GLY A 122 7.07 -7.36 -10.56
CA GLY A 122 7.03 -7.44 -9.09
C GLY A 122 6.81 -8.88 -8.61
N ALA A 123 5.81 -9.58 -9.16
CA ALA A 123 5.53 -10.97 -8.82
C ALA A 123 6.70 -11.90 -9.17
N PHE A 124 7.42 -11.64 -10.26
CA PHE A 124 8.61 -12.38 -10.61
C PHE A 124 9.75 -12.19 -9.61
N ILE A 125 9.97 -10.96 -9.14
CA ILE A 125 10.95 -10.67 -8.08
C ILE A 125 10.59 -11.41 -6.80
N ASP A 126 9.33 -11.40 -6.38
CA ASP A 126 8.85 -12.11 -5.18
C ASP A 126 9.02 -13.62 -5.30
N LEU A 127 8.66 -14.19 -6.47
CA LEU A 127 8.83 -15.63 -6.71
C LEU A 127 10.29 -16.06 -6.75
N LEU A 128 11.20 -15.18 -7.16
CA LEU A 128 12.64 -15.44 -7.06
C LEU A 128 13.13 -15.31 -5.62
N ALA A 129 12.61 -14.36 -4.84
CA ALA A 129 12.99 -14.17 -3.44
C ALA A 129 12.71 -15.43 -2.60
N ALA A 130 11.57 -16.10 -2.82
CA ALA A 130 11.11 -17.22 -2.01
C ALA A 130 12.11 -18.40 -1.89
N PRO A 131 12.65 -19.00 -2.96
CA PRO A 131 13.62 -20.08 -2.83
C PRO A 131 14.97 -19.62 -2.25
N PHE A 132 15.38 -18.39 -2.51
CA PHE A 132 16.59 -17.83 -1.95
C PHE A 132 16.46 -17.52 -0.46
N ASP A 133 15.28 -17.10 -0.02
CA ASP A 133 14.95 -16.90 1.39
C ASP A 133 14.97 -18.22 2.16
N ASN A 134 14.38 -19.28 1.60
CA ASN A 134 14.46 -20.63 2.18
C ASN A 134 15.91 -21.13 2.28
N TYR A 135 16.73 -20.86 1.26
CA TYR A 135 18.16 -21.18 1.31
C TYR A 135 18.90 -20.38 2.38
N TRP A 136 18.62 -19.07 2.51
CA TRP A 136 19.18 -18.22 3.56
C TRP A 136 18.89 -18.76 4.96
N HIS A 137 17.64 -19.13 5.21
CA HIS A 137 17.23 -19.73 6.47
C HIS A 137 17.90 -21.07 6.75
N SER A 138 18.22 -21.86 5.72
CA SER A 138 18.96 -23.10 5.90
C SER A 138 20.41 -22.89 6.36
N LEU A 139 21.01 -21.75 6.02
CA LEU A 139 22.40 -21.39 6.39
C LEU A 139 22.50 -20.65 7.71
N TYR A 140 21.59 -19.73 7.98
CA TYR A 140 21.69 -18.77 9.09
C TYR A 140 20.64 -18.96 10.18
N GLY A 141 19.70 -19.88 9.97
CA GLY A 141 18.58 -20.12 10.88
C GLY A 141 17.42 -19.15 10.64
N ILE A 142 16.41 -19.23 11.52
CA ILE A 142 15.18 -18.44 11.40
C ILE A 142 15.49 -16.95 11.61
N ASP A 143 15.14 -16.15 10.63
CA ASP A 143 15.25 -14.70 10.65
C ASP A 143 13.86 -14.09 10.47
N VAL A 144 13.38 -13.38 11.49
CA VAL A 144 12.10 -12.65 11.47
C VAL A 144 12.29 -11.17 11.18
N THR A 145 13.52 -10.75 10.86
CA THR A 145 13.82 -9.35 10.59
C THR A 145 13.51 -9.00 9.12
N LEU A 146 13.08 -7.77 8.90
CA LEU A 146 12.88 -7.25 7.53
C LEU A 146 14.20 -7.09 6.76
N TRP A 147 15.34 -7.07 7.46
CA TRP A 147 16.62 -6.64 6.91
C TRP A 147 17.44 -7.76 6.25
N SER A 148 16.93 -9.00 6.20
CA SER A 148 17.57 -10.03 5.38
C SER A 148 17.46 -9.67 3.89
N PRO A 149 18.45 -10.03 3.06
CA PRO A 149 18.48 -9.66 1.65
C PRO A 149 17.23 -10.10 0.88
N PHE A 150 16.73 -11.29 1.19
CA PHE A 150 15.60 -11.87 0.47
C PHE A 150 14.24 -11.38 0.98
N HIS A 151 14.11 -11.04 2.29
CA HIS A 151 12.96 -10.31 2.80
C HIS A 151 12.87 -8.90 2.19
N LEU A 152 14.00 -8.19 2.03
CA LEU A 152 14.03 -6.91 1.32
C LEU A 152 13.64 -7.08 -0.16
N MET A 153 14.14 -8.13 -0.82
CA MET A 153 13.80 -8.44 -2.21
C MET A 153 12.30 -8.70 -2.36
N GLY A 154 11.70 -9.51 -1.48
CA GLY A 154 10.25 -9.74 -1.44
C GLY A 154 9.47 -8.46 -1.15
N THR A 155 9.92 -7.63 -0.20
CA THR A 155 9.28 -6.35 0.08
C THR A 155 9.27 -5.43 -1.14
N VAL A 156 10.38 -5.34 -1.88
CA VAL A 156 10.46 -4.56 -3.12
C VAL A 156 9.54 -5.13 -4.19
N GLY A 157 9.49 -6.45 -4.35
CA GLY A 157 8.57 -7.12 -5.27
C GLY A 157 7.11 -6.79 -4.95
N GLY A 158 6.69 -6.92 -3.68
CA GLY A 158 5.34 -6.58 -3.23
C GLY A 158 4.97 -5.11 -3.45
N ILE A 159 5.91 -4.17 -3.24
CA ILE A 159 5.74 -2.75 -3.56
C ILE A 159 5.47 -2.56 -5.07
N ILE A 160 6.23 -3.25 -5.92
CA ILE A 160 6.07 -3.17 -7.38
C ILE A 160 4.73 -3.80 -7.80
N VAL A 161 4.32 -4.91 -7.20
CA VAL A 161 2.99 -5.53 -7.42
C VAL A 161 1.88 -4.53 -7.10
N ALA A 162 1.91 -3.92 -5.91
CA ALA A 162 0.91 -2.93 -5.51
C ALA A 162 0.88 -1.72 -6.45
N LEU A 163 2.04 -1.23 -6.87
CA LEU A 163 2.15 -0.17 -7.86
C LEU A 163 1.51 -0.57 -9.20
N GLY A 164 1.77 -1.77 -9.70
CA GLY A 164 1.15 -2.29 -10.92
C GLY A 164 -0.37 -2.34 -10.83
N ILE A 165 -0.93 -2.83 -9.73
CA ILE A 165 -2.38 -2.84 -9.47
C ILE A 165 -2.94 -1.41 -9.48
N ALA A 166 -2.27 -0.45 -8.83
CA ALA A 166 -2.68 0.95 -8.84
C ALA A 166 -2.72 1.54 -10.25
N PHE A 167 -1.73 1.23 -11.09
CA PHE A 167 -1.72 1.64 -12.50
C PHE A 167 -2.88 1.06 -13.30
N VAL A 168 -3.24 -0.21 -13.07
CA VAL A 168 -4.40 -0.83 -13.74
C VAL A 168 -5.69 -0.13 -13.34
N PHE A 169 -5.95 0.08 -12.03
CA PHE A 169 -7.14 0.79 -11.58
C PHE A 169 -7.17 2.24 -12.07
N ALA A 170 -6.01 2.92 -12.10
CA ALA A 170 -5.92 4.28 -12.60
C ALA A 170 -6.30 4.37 -14.08
N SER A 171 -5.70 3.56 -14.94
CA SER A 171 -5.96 3.57 -16.38
C SER A 171 -7.41 3.24 -16.69
N GLU A 172 -7.99 2.22 -16.06
CA GLU A 172 -9.38 1.84 -16.25
C GLU A 172 -10.36 2.91 -15.73
N ALA A 173 -10.03 3.57 -14.61
CA ALA A 173 -10.87 4.65 -14.07
C ALA A 173 -10.87 5.90 -14.96
N VAL A 174 -9.76 6.22 -15.60
CA VAL A 174 -9.71 7.34 -16.57
C VAL A 174 -10.61 7.06 -17.76
N ILE A 175 -10.53 5.87 -18.32
CA ILE A 175 -11.38 5.47 -19.46
C ILE A 175 -12.86 5.43 -19.05
N GLU A 176 -13.16 4.95 -17.83
CA GLU A 176 -14.52 4.98 -17.30
C GLU A 176 -15.07 6.41 -17.21
N ARG A 177 -14.25 7.38 -16.78
CA ARG A 177 -14.66 8.80 -16.71
C ARG A 177 -14.89 9.43 -18.07
N GLN A 178 -14.23 8.95 -19.12
CA GLN A 178 -14.37 9.42 -20.50
C GLN A 178 -15.53 8.71 -21.25
N SER A 179 -16.02 7.61 -20.70
CA SER A 179 -17.15 6.87 -21.25
C SER A 179 -18.47 7.62 -21.11
N ALA A 180 -19.34 7.48 -22.10
CA ALA A 180 -20.71 8.05 -22.06
C ALA A 180 -21.59 7.38 -20.98
N SER A 181 -21.28 6.14 -20.58
CA SER A 181 -22.02 5.42 -19.53
C SER A 181 -21.56 5.89 -18.15
N GLN A 182 -22.50 6.44 -17.37
CA GLN A 182 -22.22 6.81 -15.98
C GLN A 182 -22.08 5.55 -15.10
N PRO A 183 -20.92 5.33 -14.43
CA PRO A 183 -20.75 4.17 -13.57
C PRO A 183 -21.68 4.26 -12.35
N ARG A 184 -22.10 3.11 -11.82
CA ARG A 184 -22.75 3.06 -10.51
C ARG A 184 -21.77 3.55 -9.45
N ARG A 185 -22.25 4.42 -8.55
CA ARG A 185 -21.43 4.99 -7.47
C ARG A 185 -21.96 4.53 -6.12
N PHE A 186 -21.04 4.07 -5.28
CA PHE A 186 -21.29 3.78 -3.88
C PHE A 186 -20.52 4.80 -3.03
N LEU A 187 -21.18 5.48 -2.11
CA LEU A 187 -20.61 6.58 -1.30
C LEU A 187 -19.82 7.61 -2.15
N GLY A 188 -20.34 7.90 -3.35
CA GLY A 188 -19.78 8.90 -4.26
C GLY A 188 -18.61 8.42 -5.13
N LEU A 189 -18.13 7.17 -4.99
CA LEU A 189 -17.03 6.58 -5.76
C LEU A 189 -17.52 5.50 -6.71
N SER A 190 -16.86 5.36 -7.87
CA SER A 190 -17.04 4.22 -8.77
C SER A 190 -16.32 2.98 -8.22
N GLY A 191 -16.62 1.79 -8.77
CA GLY A 191 -15.91 0.57 -8.37
C GLY A 191 -14.40 0.66 -8.56
N LEU A 192 -13.95 1.23 -9.67
CA LEU A 192 -12.51 1.39 -9.96
C LEU A 192 -11.84 2.40 -9.02
N GLU A 193 -12.55 3.44 -8.62
CA GLU A 193 -12.04 4.37 -7.58
C GLU A 193 -11.92 3.67 -6.22
N TRP A 194 -12.88 2.79 -5.87
CA TRP A 194 -12.77 1.95 -4.67
C TRP A 194 -11.58 0.99 -4.73
N GLY A 195 -11.35 0.36 -5.89
CA GLY A 195 -10.17 -0.49 -6.09
C GLY A 195 -8.85 0.25 -5.85
N MET A 196 -8.76 1.50 -6.33
CA MET A 196 -7.60 2.35 -6.05
C MET A 196 -7.44 2.65 -4.54
N LEU A 197 -8.54 2.96 -3.83
CA LEU A 197 -8.46 3.22 -2.39
C LEU A 197 -8.05 1.96 -1.61
N LEU A 198 -8.53 0.79 -2.01
CA LEU A 198 -8.16 -0.50 -1.42
C LEU A 198 -6.68 -0.81 -1.60
N ILE A 199 -6.11 -0.63 -2.80
CA ILE A 199 -4.67 -0.87 -2.98
C ILE A 199 -3.81 0.15 -2.25
N LEU A 200 -4.24 1.40 -2.14
CA LEU A 200 -3.54 2.41 -1.34
C LEU A 200 -3.62 2.12 0.16
N SER A 201 -4.72 1.53 0.66
CA SER A 201 -4.83 1.09 2.06
C SER A 201 -3.96 -0.13 2.34
N ALA A 202 -3.93 -1.11 1.44
CA ALA A 202 -3.02 -2.25 1.52
C ALA A 202 -1.55 -1.80 1.58
N TYR A 203 -1.18 -0.81 0.77
CA TYR A 203 0.15 -0.22 0.81
C TYR A 203 0.47 0.44 2.18
N LEU A 204 -0.51 1.08 2.82
CA LEU A 204 -0.36 1.60 4.18
C LEU A 204 -0.20 0.48 5.20
N ASN A 205 -0.93 -0.62 5.05
CA ASN A 205 -0.87 -1.75 5.97
C ASN A 205 0.51 -2.44 5.97
N LEU A 206 1.18 -2.52 4.83
CA LEU A 206 2.57 -3.00 4.74
C LEU A 206 3.54 -2.22 5.63
N THR A 207 3.24 -0.96 5.96
CA THR A 207 4.11 -0.14 6.82
C THR A 207 3.93 -0.41 8.31
N ILE A 208 2.81 -0.98 8.74
CA ILE A 208 2.54 -1.30 10.15
C ILE A 208 3.52 -2.36 10.69
N PRO A 209 3.73 -3.51 10.04
CA PRO A 209 4.77 -4.46 10.41
C PRO A 209 6.19 -3.89 10.27
N ALA A 210 6.46 -3.11 9.22
CA ALA A 210 7.77 -2.51 9.02
C ALA A 210 8.16 -1.57 10.16
N ASN A 211 7.21 -0.83 10.75
CA ASN A 211 7.47 0.06 11.89
C ASN A 211 8.00 -0.70 13.12
N THR A 212 7.61 -1.94 13.32
CA THR A 212 8.10 -2.76 14.43
C THR A 212 9.52 -3.30 14.19
N ALA A 213 10.03 -3.21 12.97
CA ALA A 213 11.39 -3.63 12.61
C ALA A 213 12.42 -2.48 12.70
N PHE A 214 11.97 -1.24 12.88
CA PHE A 214 12.87 -0.09 12.99
C PHE A 214 13.40 0.06 14.42
N ILE A 215 14.72 0.01 14.56
CA ILE A 215 15.44 0.17 15.83
C ILE A 215 15.86 1.64 15.96
N PRO A 216 15.79 2.24 17.15
CA PRO A 216 16.32 3.57 17.37
C PRO A 216 17.78 3.68 16.94
N ILE A 217 18.14 4.74 16.21
CA ILE A 217 19.51 4.98 15.74
C ILE A 217 20.20 5.90 16.73
N ALA A 218 21.31 5.42 17.30
CA ALA A 218 22.17 6.21 18.16
C ALA A 218 23.32 6.84 17.36
N LEU A 219 23.47 8.16 17.45
CA LEU A 219 24.58 8.92 16.88
C LEU A 219 25.26 9.70 17.99
N GLY A 220 26.29 9.13 18.56
CA GLY A 220 26.94 9.66 19.77
C GLY A 220 25.95 9.73 20.94
N PRO A 221 25.77 10.90 21.59
CA PRO A 221 24.82 11.07 22.69
C PRO A 221 23.36 11.19 22.24
N PHE A 222 23.10 11.27 20.93
CA PHE A 222 21.78 11.49 20.39
C PHE A 222 21.15 10.18 19.91
N GLN A 223 19.88 10.01 20.24
CA GLN A 223 19.09 8.88 19.80
C GLN A 223 17.91 9.37 18.93
N PHE A 224 17.75 8.79 17.75
CA PHE A 224 16.68 9.09 16.82
C PHE A 224 15.66 7.96 16.78
N ILE A 225 14.37 8.31 16.84
CA ILE A 225 13.27 7.35 16.75
C ILE A 225 12.95 7.17 15.27
N THR A 226 12.96 5.95 14.77
CA THR A 226 12.81 5.69 13.32
C THR A 226 11.38 5.40 12.88
N TYR A 227 10.51 4.85 13.77
CA TYR A 227 9.14 4.46 13.42
C TYR A 227 8.26 5.58 12.81
N PRO A 228 8.39 6.86 13.21
CA PRO A 228 7.50 7.89 12.65
C PRO A 228 7.80 8.24 11.20
N LEU A 229 9.02 7.96 10.72
CA LEU A 229 9.44 8.28 9.36
C LEU A 229 8.60 7.56 8.30
N PRO A 230 8.51 6.20 8.29
CA PRO A 230 7.65 5.50 7.35
C PRO A 230 6.17 5.82 7.56
N LEU A 231 5.69 6.03 8.81
CA LEU A 231 4.29 6.41 9.06
C LEU A 231 3.95 7.75 8.40
N ALA A 232 4.80 8.77 8.57
CA ALA A 232 4.58 10.09 7.98
C ALA A 232 4.70 10.05 6.46
N PHE A 233 5.74 9.38 5.92
CA PHE A 233 5.98 9.31 4.48
C PHE A 233 4.86 8.58 3.75
N THR A 234 4.56 7.34 4.13
CA THR A 234 3.56 6.52 3.44
C THR A 234 2.14 7.02 3.68
N GLY A 235 1.84 7.49 4.91
CA GLY A 235 0.56 8.13 5.21
C GLY A 235 0.32 9.35 4.34
N ALA A 236 1.29 10.25 4.24
CA ALA A 236 1.19 11.41 3.39
C ALA A 236 1.08 11.02 1.91
N PHE A 237 1.88 10.06 1.45
CA PHE A 237 1.84 9.58 0.06
C PHE A 237 0.46 9.01 -0.31
N CYS A 238 -0.01 7.99 0.41
CA CYS A 238 -1.25 7.30 0.05
C CYS A 238 -2.50 8.16 0.23
N LEU A 239 -2.59 8.92 1.32
CA LEU A 239 -3.77 9.74 1.61
C LEU A 239 -3.90 10.93 0.65
N VAL A 240 -2.77 11.59 0.33
CA VAL A 240 -2.76 12.67 -0.66
C VAL A 240 -3.01 12.10 -2.06
N ALA A 241 -2.42 10.96 -2.42
CA ALA A 241 -2.69 10.30 -3.70
C ALA A 241 -4.17 9.93 -3.87
N ALA A 242 -4.82 9.38 -2.83
CA ALA A 242 -6.25 9.06 -2.84
C ALA A 242 -7.12 10.30 -3.09
N ALA A 243 -6.85 11.41 -2.37
CA ALA A 243 -7.57 12.67 -2.53
C ALA A 243 -7.38 13.28 -3.93
N LYS A 244 -6.16 13.23 -4.45
CA LYS A 244 -5.79 13.76 -5.77
C LYS A 244 -6.33 12.92 -6.92
N PHE A 245 -6.25 11.60 -6.80
CA PHE A 245 -6.76 10.68 -7.81
C PHE A 245 -8.27 10.79 -7.97
N THR A 246 -9.02 10.80 -6.88
CA THR A 246 -10.49 10.86 -6.95
C THR A 246 -11.02 12.26 -7.17
N LYS A 247 -10.30 13.30 -6.73
CA LYS A 247 -10.76 14.69 -6.62
C LYS A 247 -12.08 14.82 -5.85
N LYS A 248 -12.32 13.91 -4.88
CA LYS A 248 -13.55 13.87 -4.08
C LYS A 248 -13.21 13.99 -2.59
N ARG A 249 -14.00 14.82 -1.89
CA ARG A 249 -13.86 14.99 -0.45
C ARG A 249 -14.13 13.68 0.29
N GLY A 250 -13.36 13.42 1.35
CA GLY A 250 -13.49 12.22 2.17
C GLY A 250 -12.81 10.98 1.58
N SER A 251 -12.06 11.09 0.48
CA SER A 251 -11.35 9.95 -0.11
C SER A 251 -10.16 9.51 0.75
N ALA A 252 -9.42 10.46 1.33
CA ALA A 252 -8.36 10.13 2.27
C ALA A 252 -8.92 9.42 3.51
N LEU A 253 -10.02 9.92 4.07
CA LEU A 253 -10.68 9.30 5.22
C LEU A 253 -11.19 7.88 4.89
N LYS A 254 -11.78 7.66 3.71
CA LYS A 254 -12.20 6.32 3.28
C LYS A 254 -11.02 5.36 3.20
N THR A 255 -9.88 5.79 2.64
CA THR A 255 -8.66 4.98 2.59
C THR A 255 -8.18 4.60 4.01
N ALA A 256 -8.16 5.54 4.94
CA ALA A 256 -7.76 5.28 6.32
C ALA A 256 -8.75 4.37 7.07
N LEU A 257 -10.07 4.48 6.79
CA LEU A 257 -11.08 3.59 7.37
C LEU A 257 -10.99 2.17 6.81
N ILE A 258 -10.69 2.01 5.51
CA ILE A 258 -10.42 0.69 4.91
C ILE A 258 -9.22 0.06 5.62
N LEU A 259 -8.12 0.78 5.76
CA LEU A 259 -6.94 0.31 6.49
C LEU A 259 -7.30 -0.15 7.91
N TRP A 260 -8.14 0.61 8.61
CA TRP A 260 -8.54 0.22 9.96
C TRP A 260 -9.31 -1.10 9.97
N ILE A 261 -10.23 -1.29 9.01
CA ILE A 261 -10.97 -2.55 8.84
C ILE A 261 -10.01 -3.70 8.50
N GLU A 262 -9.07 -3.51 7.57
CA GLU A 262 -8.04 -4.49 7.20
C GLU A 262 -7.19 -4.87 8.42
N THR A 263 -6.76 -3.90 9.21
CA THR A 263 -5.97 -4.13 10.43
C THR A 263 -6.78 -4.91 11.48
N LEU A 264 -8.03 -4.54 11.74
CA LEU A 264 -8.90 -5.27 12.67
C LEU A 264 -9.10 -6.72 12.22
N TYR A 265 -9.34 -6.93 10.93
CA TYR A 265 -9.47 -8.26 10.35
C TYR A 265 -8.18 -9.07 10.53
N THR A 266 -7.02 -8.49 10.22
CA THR A 266 -5.72 -9.14 10.40
C THR A 266 -5.46 -9.52 11.86
N MET A 267 -5.75 -8.60 12.80
CA MET A 267 -5.56 -8.84 14.24
C MET A 267 -6.52 -9.91 14.80
N ALA A 268 -7.66 -10.13 14.17
CA ALA A 268 -8.59 -11.21 14.52
C ALA A 268 -8.20 -12.54 13.85
N PHE A 269 -7.89 -12.51 12.57
CA PHE A 269 -7.60 -13.69 11.76
C PHE A 269 -6.29 -14.39 12.17
N VAL A 270 -5.19 -13.64 12.29
CA VAL A 270 -3.86 -14.23 12.49
C VAL A 270 -3.77 -15.07 13.79
N PRO A 271 -4.19 -14.58 14.96
CA PRO A 271 -4.17 -15.38 16.18
C PRO A 271 -5.05 -16.64 16.07
N LEU A 272 -6.22 -16.52 15.44
CA LEU A 272 -7.14 -17.65 15.24
C LEU A 272 -6.52 -18.70 14.31
N ALA A 273 -5.95 -18.29 13.19
CA ALA A 273 -5.30 -19.17 12.22
C ALA A 273 -4.12 -19.93 12.86
N ILE A 274 -3.28 -19.24 13.65
CA ILE A 274 -2.16 -19.85 14.35
C ILE A 274 -2.68 -20.92 15.34
N ARG A 275 -3.67 -20.59 16.16
CA ARG A 275 -4.24 -21.55 17.14
C ARG A 275 -4.78 -22.79 16.47
N ILE A 276 -5.55 -22.62 15.39
CA ILE A 276 -6.12 -23.75 14.64
C ILE A 276 -5.00 -24.61 14.05
N MET A 277 -4.01 -24.03 13.39
CA MET A 277 -2.96 -24.78 12.73
C MET A 277 -2.00 -25.47 13.72
N VAL A 278 -1.69 -24.83 14.85
CA VAL A 278 -0.88 -25.45 15.91
C VAL A 278 -1.57 -26.73 16.42
N ILE A 279 -2.88 -26.69 16.64
CA ILE A 279 -3.66 -27.87 17.09
C ILE A 279 -3.71 -28.93 15.99
N GLN A 280 -4.05 -28.56 14.75
CA GLN A 280 -4.22 -29.50 13.63
C GLN A 280 -2.92 -30.20 13.23
N LEU A 281 -1.79 -29.50 13.33
CA LEU A 281 -0.47 -30.03 12.96
C LEU A 281 0.28 -30.64 14.17
N GLY A 282 -0.32 -30.67 15.37
CA GLY A 282 0.32 -31.19 16.57
C GLY A 282 1.58 -30.42 16.98
N LEU A 283 1.60 -29.11 16.73
CA LEU A 283 2.76 -28.24 17.00
C LEU A 283 2.69 -27.65 18.40
N HIS A 284 3.81 -27.07 18.84
CA HIS A 284 3.90 -26.38 20.11
C HIS A 284 4.35 -24.94 19.91
N TYR A 285 3.91 -24.06 20.81
CA TYR A 285 4.43 -22.68 20.84
C TYR A 285 5.88 -22.68 21.32
N ARG A 286 6.69 -21.80 20.73
CA ARG A 286 8.10 -21.65 21.03
C ARG A 286 8.37 -21.23 22.49
N PHE A 287 7.50 -20.38 23.04
CA PHE A 287 7.63 -19.81 24.38
C PHE A 287 6.27 -19.83 25.11
N PRO A 288 5.73 -21.02 25.47
CA PRO A 288 4.36 -21.13 25.97
C PRO A 288 4.15 -20.46 27.35
N ASN A 289 5.20 -20.31 28.12
CA ASN A 289 5.15 -19.75 29.47
C ASN A 289 5.49 -18.26 29.56
N LEU A 290 5.84 -17.63 28.44
CA LEU A 290 6.15 -16.21 28.42
C LEU A 290 4.89 -15.36 28.15
N PRO A 291 4.52 -14.43 29.04
CA PRO A 291 3.45 -13.51 28.80
C PRO A 291 3.65 -12.75 27.48
N GLY A 292 2.58 -12.59 26.69
CA GLY A 292 2.63 -11.91 25.39
C GLY A 292 3.22 -12.72 24.23
N ARG A 293 3.67 -13.96 24.45
CA ARG A 293 4.17 -14.88 23.41
C ARG A 293 3.12 -15.92 22.98
N LEU A 294 1.85 -15.67 23.26
CA LEU A 294 0.72 -16.45 22.76
C LEU A 294 -0.01 -15.67 21.66
N PRO A 295 -0.67 -16.38 20.72
CA PRO A 295 -1.45 -15.72 19.68
C PRO A 295 -2.70 -15.06 20.28
N VAL A 296 -2.64 -13.75 20.45
CA VAL A 296 -3.71 -12.92 21.01
C VAL A 296 -4.00 -11.73 20.09
N PHE A 297 -5.22 -11.20 20.20
CA PHE A 297 -5.56 -9.95 19.52
C PHE A 297 -4.71 -8.79 20.05
N ASN A 298 -3.98 -8.13 19.15
CA ASN A 298 -3.09 -7.03 19.52
C ASN A 298 -3.84 -5.70 19.44
N VAL A 299 -4.33 -5.22 20.59
CA VAL A 299 -5.08 -3.97 20.68
C VAL A 299 -4.24 -2.76 20.28
N THR A 300 -2.96 -2.74 20.61
CA THR A 300 -2.06 -1.63 20.24
C THR A 300 -1.97 -1.49 18.72
N LEU A 301 -1.72 -2.59 18.01
CA LEU A 301 -1.68 -2.58 16.55
C LEU A 301 -3.05 -2.29 15.94
N ALA A 302 -4.14 -2.77 16.55
CA ALA A 302 -5.50 -2.48 16.10
C ALA A 302 -5.88 -0.99 16.21
N LEU A 303 -5.26 -0.25 17.12
CA LEU A 303 -5.48 1.19 17.29
C LEU A 303 -4.50 2.05 16.48
N LEU A 304 -3.38 1.49 16.01
CA LEU A 304 -2.36 2.24 15.26
C LEU A 304 -2.90 2.98 14.02
N PRO A 305 -3.89 2.46 13.25
CA PRO A 305 -4.48 3.19 12.13
C PRO A 305 -5.17 4.52 12.50
N LEU A 306 -5.41 4.81 13.78
CA LEU A 306 -5.87 6.14 14.22
C LEU A 306 -4.90 7.25 13.80
N VAL A 307 -3.61 6.94 13.66
CA VAL A 307 -2.60 7.86 13.08
C VAL A 307 -2.99 8.27 11.67
N TYR A 308 -3.47 7.34 10.88
CA TYR A 308 -3.86 7.60 9.49
C TYR A 308 -5.24 8.23 9.37
N ILE A 309 -6.16 7.92 10.29
CA ILE A 309 -7.48 8.60 10.36
C ILE A 309 -7.30 10.08 10.66
N THR A 310 -6.48 10.45 11.65
CA THR A 310 -6.18 11.85 11.96
C THR A 310 -5.45 12.55 10.80
N SER A 311 -4.49 11.88 10.17
CA SER A 311 -3.80 12.37 8.98
C SER A 311 -4.75 12.57 7.79
N ALA A 312 -5.71 11.65 7.61
CA ALA A 312 -6.72 11.75 6.55
C ALA A 312 -7.67 12.94 6.73
N LEU A 313 -8.06 13.24 7.98
CA LEU A 313 -8.86 14.43 8.29
C LEU A 313 -8.10 15.72 7.94
N ILE A 314 -6.78 15.76 8.18
CA ILE A 314 -5.92 16.87 7.76
C ILE A 314 -5.96 16.99 6.24
N VAL A 315 -5.68 15.90 5.50
CA VAL A 315 -5.68 15.91 4.03
C VAL A 315 -7.03 16.38 3.47
N ASP A 316 -8.14 15.78 3.91
CA ASP A 316 -9.48 16.11 3.39
C ASP A 316 -9.91 17.55 3.72
N SER A 317 -9.45 18.12 4.86
CA SER A 317 -9.74 19.50 5.25
C SER A 317 -9.02 20.51 4.34
N PHE A 318 -7.74 20.27 4.06
CA PHE A 318 -6.96 21.18 3.21
C PHE A 318 -7.16 20.95 1.71
N ALA A 319 -7.37 19.70 1.30
CA ALA A 319 -7.58 19.35 -0.10
C ALA A 319 -8.80 20.04 -0.72
N PHE A 320 -9.83 20.32 0.08
CA PHE A 320 -11.11 20.85 -0.38
C PHE A 320 -11.51 22.16 0.31
N SER A 321 -10.57 22.86 0.95
CA SER A 321 -10.80 24.18 1.50
C SER A 321 -11.16 25.16 0.38
N LYS A 322 -12.42 25.61 0.39
CA LYS A 322 -13.04 26.49 -0.58
C LYS A 322 -12.46 27.90 -0.46
N ARG A 323 -11.44 28.27 -1.21
CA ARG A 323 -11.24 29.68 -1.57
C ARG A 323 -12.12 29.99 -2.79
N ARG A 324 -13.09 30.85 -2.58
CA ARG A 324 -14.30 31.12 -3.38
C ARG A 324 -14.06 31.76 -4.76
N ASN A 325 -12.84 32.00 -5.20
CA ASN A 325 -12.57 32.84 -6.39
C ASN A 325 -11.40 32.39 -7.27
N ASP A 326 -11.00 31.11 -7.32
CA ASP A 326 -9.90 30.73 -8.20
C ASP A 326 -10.31 29.57 -9.11
N THR A 327 -10.43 29.85 -10.39
CA THR A 327 -10.71 28.90 -11.48
C THR A 327 -9.57 27.94 -11.73
N ASP A 328 -8.39 28.17 -11.14
CA ASP A 328 -7.23 27.29 -11.19
C ASP A 328 -7.13 26.44 -9.92
N LYS A 329 -7.73 25.24 -9.96
CA LYS A 329 -7.76 24.23 -8.89
C LYS A 329 -6.42 23.51 -8.67
N LYS A 330 -5.29 24.08 -9.05
CA LYS A 330 -3.97 23.54 -8.71
C LYS A 330 -3.70 23.79 -7.24
N TYR A 331 -3.46 22.71 -6.47
CA TYR A 331 -2.89 22.81 -5.14
C TYR A 331 -1.64 23.70 -5.19
N LYS A 332 -1.65 24.81 -4.47
CA LYS A 332 -0.44 25.61 -4.34
C LYS A 332 0.63 24.72 -3.67
N ARG A 333 1.84 24.75 -4.17
CA ARG A 333 2.99 23.98 -3.63
C ARG A 333 3.12 24.12 -2.12
N SER A 334 2.79 25.30 -1.58
CA SER A 334 2.75 25.60 -0.15
C SER A 334 1.73 24.75 0.64
N GLN A 335 0.58 24.41 0.05
CA GLN A 335 -0.43 23.57 0.71
C GLN A 335 0.05 22.12 0.85
N ILE A 336 0.74 21.58 -0.17
CA ILE A 336 1.33 20.24 -0.12
C ILE A 336 2.37 20.15 0.99
N TRP A 337 3.21 21.16 1.12
CA TRP A 337 4.20 21.24 2.20
C TRP A 337 3.54 21.32 3.57
N LEU A 338 2.50 22.15 3.71
CA LEU A 338 1.76 22.27 4.96
C LEU A 338 1.09 20.96 5.36
N ILE A 339 0.42 20.28 4.41
CA ILE A 339 -0.20 18.96 4.67
C ILE A 339 0.85 17.97 5.17
N GLY A 340 1.99 17.86 4.47
CA GLY A 340 3.06 16.94 4.87
C GLY A 340 3.64 17.23 6.24
N SER A 341 3.84 18.51 6.56
CA SER A 341 4.31 18.93 7.89
C SER A 341 3.30 18.62 9.00
N LEU A 342 2.00 18.79 8.73
CA LEU A 342 0.95 18.51 9.72
C LEU A 342 0.77 16.99 9.94
N ILE A 343 0.95 16.15 8.93
CA ILE A 343 0.87 14.68 9.06
C ILE A 343 2.01 14.13 9.94
N ALA A 344 3.14 14.82 9.99
CA ALA A 344 4.25 14.46 10.88
C ALA A 344 3.84 14.40 12.36
N LEU A 345 2.93 15.26 12.80
CA LEU A 345 2.49 15.33 14.20
C LEU A 345 1.77 14.06 14.66
N PRO A 346 0.67 13.59 14.01
CA PRO A 346 0.04 12.34 14.42
C PRO A 346 0.98 11.13 14.28
N ALA A 347 1.85 11.08 13.27
CA ALA A 347 2.81 10.00 13.10
C ALA A 347 3.83 9.91 14.24
N LEU A 348 4.21 11.03 14.82
CA LEU A 348 5.17 11.11 15.91
C LEU A 348 4.53 10.91 17.29
N ILE A 349 3.35 11.50 17.53
CA ILE A 349 2.75 11.64 18.85
C ILE A 349 1.78 10.50 19.17
N LEU A 350 0.96 10.05 18.21
CA LEU A 350 -0.11 9.10 18.50
C LEU A 350 0.37 7.69 18.88
N PRO A 351 1.41 7.09 18.24
CA PRO A 351 1.85 5.75 18.60
C PRO A 351 2.24 5.62 20.09
N PRO A 352 3.11 6.47 20.68
CA PRO A 352 3.41 6.38 22.10
C PRO A 352 2.19 6.66 23.00
N LEU A 353 1.28 7.55 22.60
CA LEU A 353 0.05 7.79 23.36
C LEU A 353 -0.87 6.56 23.36
N ILE A 354 -0.98 5.85 22.23
CA ILE A 354 -1.75 4.59 22.12
C ILE A 354 -1.14 3.55 23.07
N VAL A 355 0.19 3.41 23.09
CA VAL A 355 0.88 2.49 24.00
C VAL A 355 0.57 2.82 25.45
N VAL A 356 0.77 4.08 25.85
CA VAL A 356 0.47 4.54 27.22
C VAL A 356 -1.00 4.30 27.58
N PHE A 357 -1.92 4.56 26.65
CA PHE A 357 -3.35 4.30 26.86
C PHE A 357 -3.62 2.81 27.11
N VAL A 358 -3.09 1.92 26.26
CA VAL A 358 -3.28 0.47 26.38
C VAL A 358 -2.64 -0.08 27.66
N MET A 359 -1.46 0.42 28.05
CA MET A 359 -0.77 0.01 29.29
C MET A 359 -1.57 0.35 30.56
N ASN A 360 -2.39 1.38 30.53
CA ASN A 360 -3.23 1.79 31.66
C ASN A 360 -4.58 1.05 31.75
N ILE A 361 -4.84 0.09 30.84
CA ILE A 361 -6.04 -0.75 30.87
C ILE A 361 -5.67 -2.13 31.43
N PRO A 362 -5.98 -2.47 32.70
CA PRO A 362 -5.46 -3.65 33.39
C PRO A 362 -5.82 -4.99 32.71
N PHE A 363 -6.99 -5.05 32.07
CA PHE A 363 -7.47 -6.30 31.42
C PHE A 363 -6.88 -6.53 30.02
N LEU A 364 -6.12 -5.58 29.46
CA LEU A 364 -5.43 -5.73 28.18
C LEU A 364 -3.99 -6.26 28.33
N LEU A 365 -3.54 -6.51 29.55
CA LEU A 365 -2.25 -7.13 29.84
C LEU A 365 -2.35 -8.68 29.77
N PRO A 366 -1.27 -9.38 29.34
CA PRO A 366 0.07 -8.85 29.00
C PRO A 366 0.12 -8.19 27.62
N LEU A 367 0.93 -7.14 27.51
CA LEU A 367 1.17 -6.49 26.24
C LEU A 367 1.92 -7.43 25.26
N PRO A 368 1.53 -7.47 23.99
CA PRO A 368 2.26 -8.22 22.98
C PRO A 368 3.71 -7.73 22.83
N VAL A 369 4.60 -8.64 22.43
CA VAL A 369 5.99 -8.31 22.15
C VAL A 369 6.10 -7.23 21.06
N GLY A 370 7.02 -6.28 21.26
CA GLY A 370 7.28 -5.19 20.32
C GLY A 370 6.61 -3.85 20.67
N VAL A 371 5.80 -3.80 21.73
CA VAL A 371 5.18 -2.53 22.18
C VAL A 371 6.19 -1.54 22.75
N SER A 372 7.29 -2.05 23.31
CA SER A 372 8.37 -1.24 23.89
C SER A 372 9.03 -0.24 22.92
N ILE A 373 8.94 -0.49 21.61
CA ILE A 373 9.52 0.42 20.61
C ILE A 373 8.81 1.79 20.55
N PHE A 374 7.60 1.89 21.09
CA PHE A 374 6.84 3.12 21.14
C PHE A 374 6.94 3.85 22.48
N GLU A 375 7.91 3.47 23.33
CA GLU A 375 8.10 4.16 24.62
C GLU A 375 8.39 5.66 24.41
N PRO A 376 7.71 6.54 25.16
CA PRO A 376 7.88 7.97 25.00
C PRO A 376 9.25 8.43 25.51
N ASN A 377 10.06 8.96 24.60
CA ASN A 377 11.31 9.66 24.91
C ASN A 377 11.23 11.06 24.29
N TRP A 378 10.97 12.06 25.11
CA TRP A 378 10.74 13.42 24.65
C TRP A 378 11.93 14.02 23.89
N LEU A 379 13.17 13.76 24.35
CA LEU A 379 14.38 14.29 23.68
C LEU A 379 14.55 13.67 22.30
N SER A 380 14.45 12.34 22.20
CA SER A 380 14.50 11.62 20.91
C SER A 380 13.36 12.03 19.99
N THR A 381 12.17 12.31 20.55
CA THR A 381 11.00 12.82 19.82
C THR A 381 11.30 14.17 19.19
N VAL A 382 11.85 15.12 19.96
CA VAL A 382 12.19 16.47 19.48
C VAL A 382 13.29 16.42 18.42
N LEU A 383 14.34 15.61 18.63
CA LEU A 383 15.44 15.45 17.67
C LEU A 383 14.98 14.82 16.35
N THR A 384 14.00 13.92 16.41
CA THR A 384 13.48 13.23 15.21
C THR A 384 12.47 14.10 14.42
N LEU A 385 11.83 15.07 15.05
CA LEU A 385 10.76 15.88 14.45
C LEU A 385 11.10 16.48 13.07
N PRO A 386 12.29 17.09 12.85
CA PRO A 386 12.64 17.65 11.54
C PRO A 386 12.67 16.58 10.43
N LEU A 387 13.15 15.37 10.74
CA LEU A 387 13.22 14.26 9.79
C LEU A 387 11.81 13.74 9.47
N VAL A 388 10.93 13.66 10.45
CA VAL A 388 9.53 13.24 10.25
C VAL A 388 8.75 14.27 9.41
N ILE A 389 8.98 15.56 9.65
CA ILE A 389 8.42 16.63 8.82
C ILE A 389 8.90 16.49 7.37
N LEU A 390 10.20 16.29 7.16
CA LEU A 390 10.76 16.09 5.82
C LEU A 390 10.14 14.86 5.13
N ALA A 391 10.02 13.74 5.85
CA ALA A 391 9.37 12.52 5.35
C ALA A 391 7.91 12.77 4.94
N GLY A 392 7.13 13.47 5.76
CA GLY A 392 5.75 13.86 5.45
C GLY A 392 5.64 14.78 4.24
N ILE A 393 6.54 15.77 4.11
CA ILE A 393 6.60 16.65 2.94
C ILE A 393 6.92 15.88 1.67
N LEU A 394 7.93 15.01 1.69
CA LEU A 394 8.30 14.17 0.54
C LEU A 394 7.16 13.23 0.15
N GLY A 395 6.53 12.59 1.13
CA GLY A 395 5.36 11.73 0.91
C GLY A 395 4.20 12.50 0.28
N SER A 396 3.86 13.68 0.81
CA SER A 396 2.81 14.54 0.24
C SER A 396 3.11 15.00 -1.18
N PHE A 397 4.36 15.36 -1.46
CA PHE A 397 4.78 15.78 -2.80
C PHE A 397 4.64 14.63 -3.81
N LEU A 398 5.16 13.46 -3.48
CA LEU A 398 5.02 12.27 -4.32
C LEU A 398 3.56 11.84 -4.46
N GLY A 399 2.80 11.81 -3.37
CA GLY A 399 1.37 11.49 -3.38
C GLY A 399 0.55 12.44 -4.27
N ALA A 400 0.86 13.74 -4.24
CA ALA A 400 0.23 14.70 -5.13
C ALA A 400 0.61 14.47 -6.60
N THR A 401 1.88 14.20 -6.87
CA THR A 401 2.39 13.94 -8.22
C THR A 401 1.77 12.69 -8.82
N PHE A 402 1.81 11.57 -8.10
CA PHE A 402 1.23 10.31 -8.54
C PHE A 402 -0.29 10.39 -8.63
N GLY A 403 -0.96 11.01 -7.66
CA GLY A 403 -2.41 11.15 -7.67
C GLY A 403 -2.92 12.00 -8.84
N ASP A 404 -2.26 13.11 -9.18
CA ASP A 404 -2.59 13.92 -10.36
C ASP A 404 -2.27 13.16 -11.66
N PHE A 405 -1.14 12.43 -11.72
CA PHE A 405 -0.77 11.59 -12.85
C PHE A 405 -1.81 10.49 -13.09
N TRP A 406 -2.17 9.72 -12.07
CA TRP A 406 -3.19 8.68 -12.16
C TRP A 406 -4.60 9.23 -12.45
N HIS A 407 -4.88 10.48 -12.08
CA HIS A 407 -6.16 11.11 -12.42
C HIS A 407 -6.27 11.50 -13.89
N SER A 408 -5.21 12.05 -14.46
CA SER A 408 -5.19 12.64 -15.81
C SER A 408 -4.84 11.66 -16.92
N ASN A 409 -4.21 10.53 -16.57
CA ASN A 409 -3.70 9.52 -17.50
C ASN A 409 -2.90 10.11 -18.67
N ASN A 410 -1.95 10.97 -18.37
CA ASN A 410 -0.90 11.36 -19.33
C ASN A 410 0.18 10.25 -19.39
N LEU A 411 -0.25 9.00 -19.56
CA LEU A 411 0.59 7.83 -19.79
C LEU A 411 1.11 7.85 -21.21
#